data_89881a62571b7e3c2903571e87ca9780
#
_entry.id   89881a62571b7e3c2903571e87ca9780
#
_cell.length_a   1.000
_cell.length_b   1.000
_cell.length_c   1.000
_cell.angle_alpha   90.00
_cell.angle_beta   90.00
_cell.angle_gamma   90.00
#
_symmetry.space_group_name_H-M   'P 1'
#
loop_
_entity.id
_entity.type
_entity.pdbx_description
1 polymer ?
#
loop_
_entity_poly.entity_id
_entity_poly.type
_entity_poly.pdbx_seq_one_letter_code
_entity_poly.pdbx_strand_id
1 'polypeptide(L)'
;LGPTRLHTTRIFHTPLDSRIIDAIRANLKTDSFAQAILAHIDTSRASCSQSQQPGMDYRQFEYHDGLLFFKKLVYVPDGSCRLQIVQNCHDTHTAGHFGSTKTLDLVQRSFWWPHMRRFVDDYVRTCDACCRAKIPRHHPYGLLEPLSIPSKPWQSICLDFITDLPVSKGFDAILTVVDRYTKMAHFVPCTKAITSEETAALVMREVFRHHGLPDSIISDR
;
A
#
# COMPACT_ATOMS: atom_id res chain seq x y z
N LEU A 1 -30.24 -39.85 -32.45
CA LEU A 1 -30.40 -38.72 -31.51
C LEU A 1 -29.08 -38.56 -30.80
N GLY A 2 -28.22 -37.64 -31.25
CA GLY A 2 -26.94 -37.33 -30.63
C GLY A 2 -27.13 -36.40 -29.43
N PRO A 3 -26.17 -36.41 -28.45
CA PRO A 3 -26.30 -35.59 -27.25
C PRO A 3 -26.19 -34.11 -27.60
N THR A 4 -27.22 -33.36 -27.31
CA THR A 4 -27.28 -31.91 -27.43
C THR A 4 -26.20 -31.31 -26.49
N ARG A 5 -25.17 -30.72 -27.06
CA ARG A 5 -24.19 -29.95 -26.30
C ARG A 5 -24.91 -28.77 -25.63
N LEU A 6 -25.09 -28.86 -24.33
CA LEU A 6 -25.49 -27.71 -23.54
C LEU A 6 -24.36 -26.67 -23.61
N HIS A 7 -24.60 -25.61 -24.37
CA HIS A 7 -23.80 -24.41 -24.30
C HIS A 7 -24.02 -23.79 -22.92
N THR A 8 -23.09 -24.03 -22.01
CA THR A 8 -23.10 -23.35 -20.71
C THR A 8 -22.77 -21.88 -20.97
N THR A 9 -23.81 -21.08 -21.17
CA THR A 9 -23.69 -19.62 -21.19
C THR A 9 -23.15 -19.21 -19.82
N ARG A 10 -21.90 -18.77 -19.75
CA ARG A 10 -21.33 -18.23 -18.51
C ARG A 10 -22.13 -16.98 -18.17
N ILE A 11 -22.90 -17.05 -17.12
CA ILE A 11 -23.54 -15.89 -16.51
C ILE A 11 -22.39 -15.08 -15.88
N PHE A 12 -21.98 -14.02 -16.55
CA PHE A 12 -21.09 -13.00 -15.96
C PHE A 12 -21.89 -12.35 -14.84
N HIS A 13 -21.54 -12.64 -13.58
CA HIS A 13 -22.23 -12.11 -12.41
C HIS A 13 -21.98 -10.61 -12.18
N THR A 14 -21.12 -9.99 -12.97
CA THR A 14 -20.97 -8.54 -13.07
C THR A 14 -21.25 -8.15 -14.52
N PRO A 15 -22.22 -7.27 -14.81
CA PRO A 15 -22.36 -6.75 -16.16
C PRO A 15 -21.01 -6.11 -16.54
N LEU A 16 -20.34 -6.70 -17.52
CA LEU A 16 -19.11 -6.10 -18.07
C LEU A 16 -19.55 -4.77 -18.69
N ASP A 17 -19.23 -3.67 -18.02
CA ASP A 17 -19.47 -2.33 -18.59
C ASP A 17 -18.67 -2.26 -19.90
N SER A 18 -19.34 -2.03 -21.01
CA SER A 18 -18.71 -1.91 -22.33
C SER A 18 -17.54 -0.93 -22.31
N ARG A 19 -17.64 0.12 -21.51
CA ARG A 19 -16.59 1.13 -21.32
C ARG A 19 -15.31 0.55 -20.72
N ILE A 20 -15.40 -0.39 -19.78
CA ILE A 20 -14.22 -1.06 -19.20
C ILE A 20 -13.55 -1.96 -20.24
N ILE A 21 -14.35 -2.68 -21.00
CA ILE A 21 -13.84 -3.54 -22.09
C ILE A 21 -13.11 -2.73 -23.17
N ASP A 22 -13.67 -1.60 -23.57
CA ASP A 22 -13.05 -0.73 -24.58
C ASP A 22 -11.77 -0.07 -24.03
N ALA A 23 -11.75 0.30 -22.76
CA ALA A 23 -10.55 0.80 -22.08
C ALA A 23 -9.46 -0.30 -21.98
N ILE A 24 -9.82 -1.55 -21.70
CA ILE A 24 -8.88 -2.68 -21.69
C ILE A 24 -8.29 -2.87 -23.09
N ARG A 25 -9.11 -2.85 -24.15
CA ARG A 25 -8.63 -2.97 -25.55
C ARG A 25 -7.66 -1.86 -25.94
N ALA A 26 -7.95 -0.62 -25.52
CA ALA A 26 -7.07 0.51 -25.79
C ALA A 26 -5.72 0.36 -25.09
N ASN A 27 -5.73 -0.01 -23.80
CA ASN A 27 -4.53 -0.13 -22.99
C ASN A 27 -3.67 -1.37 -23.33
N LEU A 28 -4.26 -2.44 -23.88
CA LEU A 28 -3.50 -3.59 -24.36
C LEU A 28 -2.44 -3.23 -25.41
N LYS A 29 -2.66 -2.17 -26.19
CA LYS A 29 -1.72 -1.72 -27.21
C LYS A 29 -0.45 -1.09 -26.64
N THR A 30 -0.49 -0.60 -25.42
CA THR A 30 0.62 0.09 -24.75
C THR A 30 1.26 -0.75 -23.66
N ASP A 31 0.62 -1.83 -23.24
CA ASP A 31 1.11 -2.71 -22.17
C ASP A 31 2.24 -3.62 -22.67
N SER A 32 3.45 -3.44 -22.14
CA SER A 32 4.64 -4.21 -22.54
C SER A 32 4.51 -5.71 -22.27
N PHE A 33 3.83 -6.09 -21.19
CA PHE A 33 3.60 -7.49 -20.87
C PHE A 33 2.64 -8.16 -21.87
N ALA A 34 1.54 -7.47 -22.21
CA ALA A 34 0.60 -7.96 -23.21
C ALA A 34 1.26 -8.07 -24.59
N GLN A 35 2.06 -7.08 -24.99
CA GLN A 35 2.77 -7.08 -26.28
C GLN A 35 3.76 -8.25 -26.39
N ALA A 36 4.49 -8.57 -25.33
CA ALA A 36 5.38 -9.72 -25.30
C ALA A 36 4.62 -11.04 -25.50
N ILE A 37 3.43 -11.19 -24.91
CA ILE A 37 2.59 -12.37 -25.07
C ILE A 37 2.01 -12.45 -26.48
N LEU A 38 1.52 -11.35 -27.04
CA LEU A 38 0.97 -11.30 -28.37
C LEU A 38 2.03 -11.68 -29.42
N ALA A 39 3.26 -11.13 -29.30
CA ALA A 39 4.37 -11.50 -30.18
C ALA A 39 4.69 -13.01 -30.11
N HIS A 40 4.58 -13.62 -28.91
CA HIS A 40 4.75 -15.06 -28.75
C HIS A 40 3.62 -15.88 -29.40
N ILE A 41 2.37 -15.44 -29.27
CA ILE A 41 1.21 -16.11 -29.89
C ILE A 41 1.33 -16.06 -31.45
N ASP A 42 1.75 -14.93 -31.98
CA ASP A 42 1.95 -14.78 -33.45
C ASP A 42 3.12 -15.63 -33.93
N THR A 43 4.23 -15.68 -33.20
CA THR A 43 5.40 -16.49 -33.57
C THR A 43 5.13 -17.99 -33.41
N SER A 44 4.34 -18.43 -32.46
CA SER A 44 3.98 -19.84 -32.27
C SER A 44 2.97 -20.33 -33.35
N ARG A 45 2.28 -19.44 -34.02
CA ARG A 45 1.50 -19.75 -35.23
C ARG A 45 2.38 -19.93 -36.47
N ALA A 46 3.59 -19.38 -36.47
CA ALA A 46 4.49 -19.38 -37.67
C ALA A 46 5.66 -20.38 -37.56
N SER A 47 6.12 -20.79 -36.39
CA SER A 47 7.22 -21.78 -36.24
C SER A 47 7.36 -22.31 -34.83
N CYS A 48 7.63 -23.61 -34.72
CA CYS A 48 8.02 -24.32 -33.52
C CYS A 48 9.47 -23.94 -33.12
N SER A 49 9.69 -22.90 -32.35
CA SER A 49 10.99 -22.64 -31.72
C SER A 49 10.84 -21.93 -30.39
N GLN A 50 11.45 -22.58 -29.40
CA GLN A 50 11.42 -22.30 -27.98
C GLN A 50 12.24 -21.05 -27.65
N SER A 51 11.62 -20.03 -27.05
CA SER A 51 12.28 -19.07 -26.19
C SER A 51 11.44 -18.90 -24.92
N GLN A 52 11.80 -19.64 -23.88
CA GLN A 52 11.13 -19.63 -22.58
C GLN A 52 11.77 -18.55 -21.71
N GLN A 53 11.01 -17.55 -21.28
CA GLN A 53 11.34 -16.84 -20.06
C GLN A 53 11.00 -17.75 -18.86
N PRO A 54 11.87 -17.87 -17.84
CA PRO A 54 11.64 -18.78 -16.72
C PRO A 54 10.44 -18.31 -15.90
N GLY A 55 9.36 -19.11 -15.87
CA GLY A 55 8.28 -18.98 -14.90
C GLY A 55 6.86 -18.77 -15.43
N MET A 56 6.63 -18.53 -16.72
CA MET A 56 5.29 -18.34 -17.24
C MET A 56 5.00 -19.24 -18.46
N ASP A 57 3.91 -19.98 -18.38
CA ASP A 57 3.46 -20.85 -19.47
C ASP A 57 2.56 -20.08 -20.43
N TYR A 58 3.13 -19.63 -21.55
CA TYR A 58 2.44 -18.86 -22.60
C TYR A 58 1.29 -19.62 -23.26
N ARG A 59 1.24 -20.96 -23.15
CA ARG A 59 0.16 -21.81 -23.68
C ARG A 59 -1.19 -21.58 -23.01
N GLN A 60 -1.20 -20.88 -21.87
CA GLN A 60 -2.41 -20.58 -21.11
C GLN A 60 -3.07 -19.27 -21.54
N PHE A 61 -2.46 -18.56 -22.52
CA PHE A 61 -2.99 -17.32 -23.05
C PHE A 61 -3.67 -17.54 -24.40
N GLU A 62 -4.81 -16.91 -24.58
CA GLU A 62 -5.60 -16.91 -25.81
C GLU A 62 -5.94 -15.47 -26.19
N TYR A 63 -5.92 -15.15 -27.50
CA TYR A 63 -6.28 -13.82 -27.98
C TYR A 63 -7.51 -13.91 -28.89
N HIS A 64 -8.62 -13.29 -28.48
CA HIS A 64 -9.91 -13.26 -29.20
C HIS A 64 -10.56 -11.89 -29.06
N ASP A 65 -11.21 -11.42 -30.11
CA ASP A 65 -12.00 -10.19 -30.15
C ASP A 65 -11.29 -8.94 -29.59
N GLY A 66 -9.96 -8.85 -29.79
CA GLY A 66 -9.17 -7.73 -29.31
C GLY A 66 -8.88 -7.76 -27.81
N LEU A 67 -9.11 -8.89 -27.14
CA LEU A 67 -8.85 -9.11 -25.71
C LEU A 67 -7.88 -10.28 -25.52
N LEU A 68 -7.01 -10.16 -24.54
CA LEU A 68 -6.12 -11.23 -24.10
C LEU A 68 -6.77 -11.97 -22.93
N PHE A 69 -6.77 -13.29 -22.98
CA PHE A 69 -7.33 -14.16 -21.95
C PHE A 69 -6.22 -15.01 -21.32
N PHE A 70 -6.26 -15.16 -20.01
CA PHE A 70 -5.46 -16.10 -19.24
C PHE A 70 -6.38 -17.14 -18.59
N LYS A 71 -6.26 -18.42 -18.95
CA LYS A 71 -7.15 -19.49 -18.45
C LYS A 71 -8.64 -19.12 -18.54
N LYS A 72 -9.04 -18.51 -19.64
CA LYS A 72 -10.43 -18.02 -19.91
C LYS A 72 -10.86 -16.79 -19.09
N LEU A 73 -9.97 -16.16 -18.34
CA LEU A 73 -10.20 -14.88 -17.66
C LEU A 73 -9.63 -13.73 -18.48
N VAL A 74 -10.32 -12.60 -18.50
CA VAL A 74 -9.86 -11.42 -19.24
C VAL A 74 -8.61 -10.86 -18.58
N TYR A 75 -7.52 -10.75 -19.32
CA TYR A 75 -6.33 -10.06 -18.85
C TYR A 75 -6.56 -8.54 -18.80
N VAL A 76 -6.19 -7.92 -17.70
CA VAL A 76 -6.32 -6.47 -17.51
C VAL A 76 -4.93 -5.83 -17.47
N PRO A 77 -4.61 -4.96 -18.47
CA PRO A 77 -3.35 -4.24 -18.51
C PRO A 77 -3.19 -3.32 -17.32
N ASP A 78 -1.96 -2.87 -17.06
CA ASP A 78 -1.70 -1.92 -16.00
C ASP A 78 -2.35 -0.56 -16.30
N GLY A 79 -2.81 0.12 -15.25
CA GLY A 79 -3.44 1.43 -15.37
C GLY A 79 -4.78 1.56 -14.66
N SER A 80 -5.55 2.56 -15.06
CA SER A 80 -6.85 2.92 -14.44
C SER A 80 -7.91 1.81 -14.50
N CYS A 81 -7.82 0.89 -15.46
CA CYS A 81 -8.80 -0.19 -15.61
C CYS A 81 -8.83 -1.13 -14.41
N ARG A 82 -7.65 -1.47 -13.82
CA ARG A 82 -7.57 -2.30 -12.63
C ARG A 82 -8.29 -1.66 -11.45
N LEU A 83 -8.06 -0.35 -11.27
CA LEU A 83 -8.71 0.42 -10.20
C LEU A 83 -10.22 0.43 -10.36
N GLN A 84 -10.72 0.73 -11.57
CA GLN A 84 -12.17 0.76 -11.85
C GLN A 84 -12.84 -0.60 -11.60
N ILE A 85 -12.18 -1.71 -11.97
CA ILE A 85 -12.68 -3.05 -11.72
C ILE A 85 -12.79 -3.33 -10.22
N VAL A 86 -11.76 -2.98 -9.45
CA VAL A 86 -11.78 -3.19 -7.99
C VAL A 86 -12.81 -2.29 -7.33
N GLN A 87 -12.94 -1.03 -7.75
CA GLN A 87 -14.00 -0.12 -7.28
C GLN A 87 -15.39 -0.71 -7.52
N ASN A 88 -15.67 -1.23 -8.71
CA ASN A 88 -16.95 -1.87 -9.02
C ASN A 88 -17.22 -3.10 -8.14
N CYS A 89 -16.18 -3.84 -7.75
CA CYS A 89 -16.32 -5.04 -6.91
C CYS A 89 -16.26 -4.76 -5.40
N HIS A 90 -15.92 -3.54 -4.98
CA HIS A 90 -15.74 -3.17 -3.58
C HIS A 90 -16.66 -2.03 -3.14
N ASP A 91 -16.68 -0.90 -3.90
CA ASP A 91 -17.31 0.36 -3.46
C ASP A 91 -18.81 0.44 -3.81
N THR A 92 -19.29 -0.41 -4.72
CA THR A 92 -20.70 -0.38 -5.10
C THR A 92 -21.63 -0.78 -3.95
N HIS A 93 -22.83 -0.24 -3.92
CA HIS A 93 -23.85 -0.60 -2.90
C HIS A 93 -24.10 -2.10 -2.82
N THR A 94 -24.06 -2.79 -3.95
CA THR A 94 -24.24 -4.25 -4.01
C THR A 94 -23.05 -5.03 -3.45
N ALA A 95 -21.86 -4.51 -3.55
CA ALA A 95 -20.65 -5.09 -2.97
C ALA A 95 -20.50 -4.75 -1.48
N GLY A 96 -21.04 -3.60 -1.02
CA GLY A 96 -21.12 -3.24 0.39
C GLY A 96 -19.78 -3.26 1.11
N HIS A 97 -18.71 -2.86 0.43
CA HIS A 97 -17.35 -2.84 0.97
C HIS A 97 -16.88 -4.18 1.53
N PHE A 98 -16.97 -5.26 0.77
CA PHE A 98 -16.48 -6.57 1.17
C PHE A 98 -15.01 -6.55 1.60
N GLY A 99 -14.58 -7.50 2.44
CA GLY A 99 -13.17 -7.69 2.77
C GLY A 99 -12.34 -8.15 1.57
N SER A 100 -11.00 -8.05 1.66
CA SER A 100 -10.08 -8.31 0.56
C SER A 100 -10.29 -9.69 -0.10
N THR A 101 -10.55 -10.72 0.70
CA THR A 101 -10.80 -12.08 0.18
C THR A 101 -12.05 -12.16 -0.70
N LYS A 102 -13.18 -11.58 -0.25
CA LYS A 102 -14.43 -11.59 -1.03
C LYS A 102 -14.34 -10.69 -2.25
N THR A 103 -13.71 -9.52 -2.14
CA THR A 103 -13.46 -8.62 -3.27
C THR A 103 -12.59 -9.31 -4.32
N LEU A 104 -11.51 -9.99 -3.89
CA LEU A 104 -10.64 -10.77 -4.77
C LEU A 104 -11.42 -11.88 -5.49
N ASP A 105 -12.28 -12.63 -4.78
CA ASP A 105 -13.11 -13.68 -5.39
C ASP A 105 -14.01 -13.11 -6.49
N LEU A 106 -14.64 -11.95 -6.26
CA LEU A 106 -15.46 -11.29 -7.26
C LEU A 106 -14.66 -10.89 -8.51
N VAL A 107 -13.49 -10.31 -8.32
CA VAL A 107 -12.60 -9.91 -9.43
C VAL A 107 -12.12 -11.14 -10.20
N GLN A 108 -11.70 -12.20 -9.52
CA GLN A 108 -11.17 -13.43 -10.11
C GLN A 108 -12.19 -14.23 -10.94
N ARG A 109 -13.46 -13.95 -10.81
CA ARG A 109 -14.51 -14.61 -11.61
C ARG A 109 -14.41 -14.26 -13.10
N SER A 110 -13.93 -13.07 -13.42
CA SER A 110 -13.93 -12.55 -14.80
C SER A 110 -12.58 -12.02 -15.25
N PHE A 111 -11.72 -11.56 -14.35
CA PHE A 111 -10.50 -10.84 -14.66
C PHE A 111 -9.26 -11.50 -14.06
N TRP A 112 -8.13 -11.24 -14.69
CA TRP A 112 -6.83 -11.66 -14.19
C TRP A 112 -5.73 -10.67 -14.58
N TRP A 113 -4.76 -10.44 -13.68
CA TRP A 113 -3.48 -9.76 -13.94
C TRP A 113 -2.41 -10.22 -12.94
N PRO A 114 -1.11 -10.04 -13.23
CA PRO A 114 -0.04 -10.37 -12.30
C PRO A 114 -0.18 -9.62 -10.97
N HIS A 115 0.10 -10.29 -9.85
CA HIS A 115 0.02 -9.73 -8.49
C HIS A 115 -1.35 -9.18 -8.06
N MET A 116 -2.44 -9.62 -8.71
CA MET A 116 -3.80 -9.14 -8.45
C MET A 116 -4.19 -9.22 -6.97
N ARG A 117 -3.80 -10.29 -6.24
CA ARG A 117 -4.09 -10.44 -4.81
C ARG A 117 -3.55 -9.26 -4.00
N ARG A 118 -2.29 -8.89 -4.24
CA ARG A 118 -1.65 -7.77 -3.54
C ARG A 118 -2.35 -6.45 -3.87
N PHE A 119 -2.64 -6.21 -5.14
CA PHE A 119 -3.33 -5.01 -5.59
C PHE A 119 -4.70 -4.83 -4.91
N VAL A 120 -5.50 -5.90 -4.87
CA VAL A 120 -6.83 -5.87 -4.21
C VAL A 120 -6.71 -5.71 -2.69
N ASP A 121 -5.73 -6.37 -2.06
CA ASP A 121 -5.50 -6.25 -0.62
C ASP A 121 -5.09 -4.83 -0.23
N ASP A 122 -4.15 -4.24 -0.97
CA ASP A 122 -3.70 -2.86 -0.76
C ASP A 122 -4.87 -1.87 -0.93
N TYR A 123 -5.70 -2.03 -1.96
CA TYR A 123 -6.89 -1.20 -2.17
C TYR A 123 -7.88 -1.27 -1.01
N VAL A 124 -8.24 -2.48 -0.58
CA VAL A 124 -9.23 -2.69 0.50
C VAL A 124 -8.70 -2.19 1.85
N ARG A 125 -7.40 -2.34 2.11
CA ARG A 125 -6.75 -1.85 3.35
C ARG A 125 -6.71 -0.34 3.45
N THR A 126 -6.61 0.36 2.31
CA THR A 126 -6.58 1.83 2.26
C THR A 126 -7.96 2.46 2.04
N CYS A 127 -9.01 1.66 1.92
CA CYS A 127 -10.37 2.18 1.77
C CYS A 127 -10.82 2.91 3.04
N ASP A 128 -11.10 4.22 2.93
CA ASP A 128 -11.51 5.07 4.04
C ASP A 128 -12.79 4.58 4.73
N ALA A 129 -13.82 4.23 3.95
CA ALA A 129 -15.07 3.69 4.49
C ALA A 129 -14.85 2.40 5.29
N CYS A 130 -13.98 1.50 4.79
CA CYS A 130 -13.64 0.28 5.51
C CYS A 130 -12.85 0.56 6.79
N CYS A 131 -11.89 1.47 6.74
CA CYS A 131 -11.06 1.82 7.90
C CYS A 131 -11.89 2.46 9.02
N ARG A 132 -12.89 3.27 8.69
CA ARG A 132 -13.76 3.92 9.68
C ARG A 132 -14.87 3.02 10.21
N ALA A 133 -15.49 2.20 9.35
CA ALA A 133 -16.70 1.45 9.71
C ALA A 133 -16.42 0.04 10.24
N LYS A 134 -15.32 -0.61 9.85
CA LYS A 134 -15.03 -1.99 10.24
C LYS A 134 -14.30 -2.07 11.56
N ILE A 135 -14.82 -2.90 12.47
CA ILE A 135 -14.15 -3.19 13.74
C ILE A 135 -12.86 -3.98 13.48
N PRO A 136 -11.71 -3.53 14.02
CA PRO A 136 -10.46 -4.29 13.94
C PRO A 136 -10.62 -5.68 14.55
N ARG A 137 -10.13 -6.71 13.86
CA ARG A 137 -10.20 -8.11 14.33
C ARG A 137 -8.96 -8.58 15.08
N HIS A 138 -8.03 -7.67 15.38
CA HIS A 138 -6.90 -8.00 16.25
C HIS A 138 -7.36 -8.03 17.71
N HIS A 139 -6.60 -8.72 18.55
CA HIS A 139 -6.82 -8.68 19.99
C HIS A 139 -6.79 -7.21 20.50
N PRO A 140 -7.58 -6.88 21.53
CA PRO A 140 -7.46 -5.59 22.17
C PRO A 140 -6.00 -5.30 22.54
N TYR A 141 -5.59 -4.05 22.35
CA TYR A 141 -4.26 -3.64 22.80
C TYR A 141 -4.13 -3.91 24.29
N GLY A 142 -2.96 -4.34 24.74
CA GLY A 142 -2.65 -4.48 26.15
C GLY A 142 -2.78 -3.15 26.90
N LEU A 143 -2.77 -3.21 28.21
CA LEU A 143 -2.69 -2.00 29.03
C LEU A 143 -1.38 -1.26 28.72
N LEU A 144 -1.40 0.07 28.86
CA LEU A 144 -0.19 0.87 28.75
C LEU A 144 0.80 0.43 29.83
N GLU A 145 1.99 0.08 29.41
CA GLU A 145 3.08 -0.29 30.31
C GLU A 145 3.81 0.98 30.74
N PRO A 146 3.83 1.33 32.03
CA PRO A 146 4.48 2.54 32.47
C PRO A 146 5.99 2.44 32.27
N LEU A 147 6.59 3.53 31.82
CA LEU A 147 8.05 3.62 31.69
C LEU A 147 8.70 3.54 33.06
N SER A 148 9.83 2.82 33.13
CA SER A 148 10.61 2.72 34.37
C SER A 148 10.96 4.10 34.92
N ILE A 149 10.87 4.24 36.27
CA ILE A 149 11.23 5.47 36.96
C ILE A 149 12.75 5.53 37.06
N PRO A 150 13.42 6.61 36.60
CA PRO A 150 14.85 6.76 36.76
C PRO A 150 15.23 6.88 38.23
N SER A 151 16.41 6.41 38.61
CA SER A 151 16.90 6.41 39.99
C SER A 151 17.80 7.61 40.34
N LYS A 152 18.31 8.31 39.32
CA LYS A 152 19.21 9.45 39.49
C LYS A 152 18.91 10.55 38.47
N PRO A 153 19.31 11.82 38.74
CA PRO A 153 19.16 12.91 37.79
C PRO A 153 19.88 12.61 36.46
N TRP A 154 19.26 13.04 35.36
CA TRP A 154 19.80 12.93 33.96
C TRP A 154 20.07 11.52 33.48
N GLN A 155 19.56 10.51 34.16
CA GLN A 155 19.62 9.12 33.74
C GLN A 155 18.69 8.85 32.53
N SER A 156 17.52 9.47 32.53
CA SER A 156 16.51 9.32 31.49
C SER A 156 15.93 10.69 31.15
N ILE A 157 16.02 11.07 29.89
CA ILE A 157 15.53 12.37 29.42
C ILE A 157 14.39 12.21 28.41
N CYS A 158 13.49 13.20 28.38
CA CYS A 158 12.50 13.35 27.32
C CYS A 158 12.91 14.47 26.39
N LEU A 159 12.76 14.25 25.08
CA LEU A 159 12.93 15.25 24.04
C LEU A 159 11.58 15.52 23.40
N ASP A 160 11.26 16.80 23.20
CA ASP A 160 10.07 17.24 22.49
C ASP A 160 10.34 18.54 21.74
N PHE A 161 9.62 18.76 20.62
CA PHE A 161 9.70 19.97 19.81
C PHE A 161 8.42 20.76 19.92
N ILE A 162 8.53 22.03 20.29
CA ILE A 162 7.44 23.00 20.19
C ILE A 162 7.65 23.76 18.89
N THR A 163 6.80 23.53 17.91
CA THR A 163 6.89 24.09 16.55
C THR A 163 5.82 25.14 16.30
N ASP A 164 5.90 25.80 15.13
CA ASP A 164 4.93 26.79 14.67
C ASP A 164 4.83 28.03 15.60
N LEU A 165 5.93 28.40 16.24
CA LEU A 165 6.04 29.61 17.02
C LEU A 165 6.29 30.84 16.12
N PRO A 166 5.88 32.05 16.57
CA PRO A 166 6.28 33.28 15.88
C PRO A 166 7.81 33.39 15.79
N VAL A 167 8.30 33.76 14.62
CA VAL A 167 9.75 33.89 14.39
C VAL A 167 10.34 34.96 15.32
N SER A 168 11.31 34.56 16.13
CA SER A 168 12.05 35.43 17.04
C SER A 168 13.54 35.19 16.87
N LYS A 169 14.30 36.24 16.52
CA LYS A 169 15.76 36.16 16.30
C LYS A 169 16.19 35.06 15.32
N GLY A 170 15.33 34.72 14.35
CA GLY A 170 15.61 33.68 13.34
C GLY A 170 15.21 32.26 13.76
N PHE A 171 14.59 32.07 14.91
CA PHE A 171 14.09 30.79 15.38
C PHE A 171 12.56 30.78 15.39
N ASP A 172 11.96 29.65 15.05
CA ASP A 172 10.51 29.40 14.97
C ASP A 172 10.07 28.13 15.72
N ALA A 173 11.03 27.47 16.40
CA ALA A 173 10.79 26.28 17.19
C ALA A 173 11.69 26.24 18.44
N ILE A 174 11.32 25.41 19.40
CA ILE A 174 12.09 25.17 20.65
C ILE A 174 12.23 23.65 20.80
N LEU A 175 13.47 23.19 20.94
CA LEU A 175 13.76 21.87 21.45
C LEU A 175 13.70 21.88 22.97
N THR A 176 12.79 21.10 23.53
CA THR A 176 12.61 20.92 24.98
C THR A 176 13.25 19.62 25.41
N VAL A 177 14.17 19.68 26.36
CA VAL A 177 14.82 18.51 26.95
C VAL A 177 14.52 18.48 28.45
N VAL A 178 13.82 17.46 28.91
CA VAL A 178 13.37 17.36 30.30
C VAL A 178 13.99 16.14 30.96
N ASP A 179 14.65 16.34 32.10
CA ASP A 179 15.04 15.23 33.00
C ASP A 179 13.81 14.59 33.62
N ARG A 180 13.64 13.30 33.44
CA ARG A 180 12.47 12.57 33.94
C ARG A 180 12.47 12.44 35.47
N TYR A 181 13.64 12.49 36.11
CA TYR A 181 13.78 12.38 37.57
C TYR A 181 13.46 13.70 38.28
N THR A 182 14.23 14.75 37.98
CA THR A 182 14.11 16.06 38.69
C THR A 182 13.08 16.99 38.09
N LYS A 183 12.63 16.73 36.84
CA LYS A 183 11.79 17.62 36.02
C LYS A 183 12.49 18.93 35.60
N MET A 184 13.78 19.03 35.77
CA MET A 184 14.57 20.13 35.23
C MET A 184 14.52 20.11 33.69
N ALA A 185 14.37 21.27 33.08
CA ALA A 185 14.22 21.40 31.62
C ALA A 185 15.26 22.36 31.05
N HIS A 186 15.75 22.01 29.87
CA HIS A 186 16.48 22.90 28.97
C HIS A 186 15.58 23.26 27.78
N PHE A 187 15.52 24.53 27.46
CA PHE A 187 14.79 25.06 26.28
C PHE A 187 15.79 25.63 25.29
N VAL A 188 15.97 24.97 24.15
CA VAL A 188 16.97 25.30 23.16
C VAL A 188 16.29 25.86 21.92
N PRO A 189 16.48 27.11 21.54
CA PRO A 189 15.90 27.67 20.34
C PRO A 189 16.46 26.99 19.09
N CYS A 190 15.57 26.63 18.18
CA CYS A 190 15.89 25.96 16.91
C CYS A 190 14.93 26.40 15.80
N THR A 191 15.10 25.86 14.61
CA THR A 191 14.18 26.06 13.50
C THR A 191 13.40 24.79 13.23
N LYS A 192 12.19 24.90 12.69
CA LYS A 192 11.36 23.77 12.29
C LYS A 192 12.05 22.87 11.23
N ALA A 193 12.96 23.45 10.45
CA ALA A 193 13.72 22.73 9.41
C ALA A 193 14.97 22.01 9.94
N ILE A 194 15.19 21.98 11.26
CA ILE A 194 16.37 21.34 11.87
C ILE A 194 16.46 19.87 11.52
N THR A 195 17.63 19.41 11.15
CA THR A 195 17.93 18.00 10.85
C THR A 195 18.21 17.20 12.12
N SER A 196 18.18 15.85 12.01
CA SER A 196 18.56 14.97 13.13
C SER A 196 20.01 15.16 13.58
N GLU A 197 20.92 15.42 12.66
CA GLU A 197 22.33 15.67 12.95
C GLU A 197 22.51 16.99 13.73
N GLU A 198 21.84 18.04 13.30
CA GLU A 198 21.84 19.34 14.01
C GLU A 198 21.19 19.24 15.38
N THR A 199 20.10 18.48 15.51
CA THR A 199 19.46 18.19 16.79
C THR A 199 20.43 17.48 17.74
N ALA A 200 21.13 16.47 17.26
CA ALA A 200 22.15 15.77 18.06
C ALA A 200 23.27 16.72 18.51
N ALA A 201 23.75 17.60 17.63
CA ALA A 201 24.75 18.60 17.98
C ALA A 201 24.26 19.58 19.05
N LEU A 202 22.98 20.02 18.96
CA LEU A 202 22.37 20.86 20.01
C LEU A 202 22.28 20.15 21.35
N VAL A 203 21.79 18.91 21.38
CA VAL A 203 21.68 18.12 22.62
C VAL A 203 23.07 17.85 23.23
N MET A 204 24.06 17.56 22.41
CA MET A 204 25.44 17.39 22.87
C MET A 204 25.98 18.66 23.56
N ARG A 205 25.77 19.81 22.91
CA ARG A 205 26.29 21.10 23.39
C ARG A 205 25.56 21.62 24.63
N GLU A 206 24.22 21.54 24.63
CA GLU A 206 23.39 22.22 25.65
C GLU A 206 23.01 21.30 26.81
N VAL A 207 23.08 19.99 26.66
CA VAL A 207 22.63 19.02 27.68
C VAL A 207 23.78 18.11 28.12
N PHE A 208 24.34 17.32 27.19
CA PHE A 208 25.33 16.30 27.56
C PHE A 208 26.61 16.89 28.12
N ARG A 209 27.01 18.06 27.65
CA ARG A 209 28.15 18.80 28.17
C ARG A 209 28.01 19.10 29.66
N HIS A 210 26.79 19.31 30.13
CA HIS A 210 26.51 19.72 31.54
C HIS A 210 26.17 18.55 32.45
N HIS A 211 25.54 17.50 31.92
CA HIS A 211 24.93 16.44 32.71
C HIS A 211 25.48 15.04 32.40
N GLY A 212 26.30 14.90 31.35
CA GLY A 212 26.75 13.60 30.84
C GLY A 212 25.75 12.93 29.92
N LEU A 213 26.07 11.72 29.50
CA LEU A 213 25.21 10.91 28.62
C LEU A 213 24.10 10.23 29.44
N PRO A 214 22.85 10.33 29.02
CA PRO A 214 21.77 9.60 29.63
C PRO A 214 21.78 8.11 29.24
N ASP A 215 21.22 7.25 30.11
CA ASP A 215 21.04 5.83 29.80
C ASP A 215 19.89 5.60 28.81
N SER A 216 18.89 6.51 28.77
CA SER A 216 17.75 6.44 27.86
C SER A 216 17.24 7.81 27.45
N ILE A 217 16.77 7.89 26.20
CA ILE A 217 16.13 9.06 25.62
C ILE A 217 14.74 8.64 25.15
N ILE A 218 13.74 9.42 25.51
CA ILE A 218 12.34 9.19 25.12
C ILE A 218 11.89 10.39 24.28
N SER A 219 11.34 10.13 23.13
CA SER A 219 10.74 11.16 22.27
C SER A 219 9.44 10.65 21.70
N ASP A 220 8.54 11.55 21.36
CA ASP A 220 7.37 11.22 20.55
C ASP A 220 7.78 10.97 19.09
N ARG A 221 6.89 10.34 18.32
CA ARG A 221 7.12 9.98 16.90
C ARG A 221 6.78 11.11 15.98
#